data_03933827106338bb3cf28e83be20a77c
#
_entry.id   03933827106338bb3cf28e83be20a77c
#
_cell.length_a   1.000
_cell.length_b   1.000
_cell.length_c   1.000
_cell.angle_alpha   90.00
_cell.angle_beta   90.00
_cell.angle_gamma   90.00
#
_symmetry.space_group_name_H-M   'P 1'
#
loop_
_entity.id
_entity.type
_entity.pdbx_description
1 polymer ?
#
loop_
_entity_poly.entity_id
_entity_poly.type
_entity_poly.pdbx_seq_one_letter_code
_entity_poly.pdbx_strand_id
1 'polypeptide(L)'
;MKNQMIDDINKYIEHLCNEGLYVTVHGKDISGLLLHNIHTNPFCTYVKTDDNAWRKCVECQKKVLLLYEKDLLFGMCHAGLEEYVFFVNEKTFVSVSGYGINREKAKDRINRLADNYYLERDELWSVYNKLYHKPENIENLKVKIKPLCYMLRLLQIYLGDTKVNNSGNVLFDNILAYVQRNFMQEITINDIANACLCSESTVSHLFKKQTGKTINEFITELRIKQAKNLLKTTDISISEIAVMCGFININYFPTIFKKYTTLTPTQYRVKNSPH
;
A
#
# COMPACT_ATOMS: atom_id res chain seq x y z
N MET A 1 11.66 -13.25 19.06
CA MET A 1 12.21 -11.88 18.87
C MET A 1 11.80 -11.29 17.51
N LYS A 2 12.13 -11.88 16.34
CA LYS A 2 11.76 -11.36 15.00
C LYS A 2 10.25 -11.06 14.87
N ASN A 3 9.38 -12.02 15.15
CA ASN A 3 7.92 -11.83 15.03
C ASN A 3 7.41 -10.73 15.96
N GLN A 4 7.96 -10.63 17.16
CA GLN A 4 7.59 -9.57 18.10
C GLN A 4 7.97 -8.18 17.56
N MET A 5 9.17 -8.02 17.01
CA MET A 5 9.59 -6.74 16.38
C MET A 5 8.68 -6.36 15.22
N ILE A 6 8.31 -7.33 14.38
CA ILE A 6 7.39 -7.11 13.26
C ILE A 6 6.01 -6.68 13.77
N ASP A 7 5.49 -7.34 14.80
CA ASP A 7 4.19 -7.02 15.41
C ASP A 7 4.20 -5.62 16.05
N ASP A 8 5.28 -5.24 16.71
CA ASP A 8 5.42 -3.92 17.32
C ASP A 8 5.49 -2.82 16.25
N ILE A 9 6.22 -3.06 15.15
CA ILE A 9 6.26 -2.13 14.01
C ILE A 9 4.88 -2.01 13.36
N ASN A 10 4.17 -3.11 13.13
CA ASN A 10 2.81 -3.09 12.56
C ASN A 10 1.85 -2.29 13.44
N LYS A 11 1.86 -2.53 14.76
CA LYS A 11 1.04 -1.77 15.73
C LYS A 11 1.37 -0.28 15.71
N TYR A 12 2.66 0.06 15.60
CA TYR A 12 3.06 1.46 15.53
C TYR A 12 2.58 2.14 14.24
N ILE A 13 2.70 1.46 13.09
CA ILE A 13 2.16 1.98 11.82
C ILE A 13 0.63 2.14 11.91
N GLU A 14 -0.06 1.15 12.48
CA GLU A 14 -1.52 1.24 12.69
C GLU A 14 -1.90 2.42 13.59
N HIS A 15 -1.14 2.68 14.65
CA HIS A 15 -1.33 3.85 15.50
C HIS A 15 -1.19 5.15 14.70
N LEU A 16 -0.14 5.31 13.90
CA LEU A 16 0.06 6.47 13.04
C LEU A 16 -1.09 6.64 12.02
N CYS A 17 -1.56 5.53 11.45
CA CYS A 17 -2.70 5.55 10.53
C CYS A 17 -4.01 5.95 11.23
N ASN A 18 -4.20 5.57 12.49
CA ASN A 18 -5.35 5.97 13.29
C ASN A 18 -5.31 7.46 13.68
N GLU A 19 -4.12 8.05 13.78
CA GLU A 19 -3.92 9.49 13.89
C GLU A 19 -4.13 10.25 12.57
N GLY A 20 -4.52 9.56 11.50
CA GLY A 20 -4.84 10.14 10.20
C GLY A 20 -3.67 10.19 9.22
N LEU A 21 -2.47 9.68 9.55
CA LEU A 21 -1.34 9.66 8.64
C LEU A 21 -1.44 8.50 7.64
N TYR A 22 -1.16 8.74 6.38
CA TYR A 22 -1.06 7.69 5.34
C TYR A 22 0.39 7.23 5.21
N VAL A 23 0.80 6.35 6.12
CA VAL A 23 2.17 5.84 6.21
C VAL A 23 2.35 4.62 5.30
N THR A 24 3.42 4.61 4.52
CA THR A 24 3.79 3.49 3.65
C THR A 24 5.27 3.18 3.80
N VAL A 25 5.62 1.90 3.91
CA VAL A 25 7.00 1.42 3.99
C VAL A 25 7.39 0.81 2.65
N HIS A 26 8.39 1.37 1.99
CA HIS A 26 8.90 0.91 0.70
C HIS A 26 10.28 0.30 0.88
N GLY A 27 10.51 -0.86 0.30
CA GLY A 27 11.85 -1.47 0.33
C GLY A 27 11.84 -2.97 0.17
N LYS A 28 13.05 -3.53 0.22
CA LYS A 28 13.30 -4.97 0.25
C LYS A 28 13.43 -5.44 1.70
N ASP A 29 13.30 -6.75 1.91
CA ASP A 29 13.51 -7.38 3.23
C ASP A 29 12.54 -6.94 4.34
N ILE A 30 11.32 -6.54 3.96
CA ILE A 30 10.24 -6.13 4.87
C ILE A 30 9.07 -7.14 4.86
N SER A 31 9.35 -8.43 4.69
CA SER A 31 8.32 -9.47 4.46
C SER A 31 7.19 -9.51 5.50
N GLY A 32 7.46 -9.16 6.75
CA GLY A 32 6.44 -9.06 7.80
C GLY A 32 5.59 -7.78 7.76
N LEU A 33 5.96 -6.79 6.91
CA LEU A 33 5.31 -5.47 6.81
C LEU A 33 4.62 -5.26 5.47
N LEU A 34 4.33 -6.34 4.74
CA LEU A 34 3.85 -6.31 3.35
C LEU A 34 2.52 -5.58 3.17
N LEU A 35 1.68 -5.55 4.21
CA LEU A 35 0.42 -4.81 4.19
C LEU A 35 0.62 -3.28 4.22
N HIS A 36 1.82 -2.81 4.54
CA HIS A 36 2.15 -1.39 4.66
C HIS A 36 3.02 -0.86 3.52
N ASN A 37 3.21 -1.62 2.44
CA ASN A 37 4.02 -1.20 1.31
C ASN A 37 3.23 -0.60 0.13
N ILE A 38 1.97 -0.32 0.33
CA ILE A 38 1.07 0.29 -0.66
C ILE A 38 0.49 1.57 -0.07
N HIS A 39 0.55 2.67 -0.83
CA HIS A 39 -0.15 3.90 -0.44
C HIS A 39 -1.64 3.65 -0.29
N THR A 40 -2.19 4.03 0.85
CA THR A 40 -3.57 3.77 1.24
C THR A 40 -4.44 5.02 1.33
N ASN A 41 -3.89 6.21 0.97
CA ASN A 41 -4.73 7.39 0.88
C ASN A 41 -5.79 7.23 -0.22
N PRO A 42 -6.93 7.93 -0.10
CA PRO A 42 -8.09 7.76 -0.99
C PRO A 42 -7.75 7.92 -2.46
N PHE A 43 -7.00 8.95 -2.78
CA PHE A 43 -6.62 9.27 -4.15
C PHE A 43 -5.73 8.17 -4.77
N CYS A 44 -4.68 7.76 -4.06
CA CYS A 44 -3.83 6.66 -4.52
C CYS A 44 -4.59 5.34 -4.65
N THR A 45 -5.57 5.13 -3.77
CA THR A 45 -6.45 3.97 -3.81
C THR A 45 -7.28 3.96 -5.10
N TYR A 46 -7.86 5.09 -5.46
CA TYR A 46 -8.63 5.22 -6.69
C TYR A 46 -7.73 5.12 -7.95
N VAL A 47 -6.60 5.82 -7.98
CA VAL A 47 -5.64 5.74 -9.11
C VAL A 47 -5.19 4.30 -9.39
N LYS A 48 -5.05 3.48 -8.36
CA LYS A 48 -4.63 2.07 -8.49
C LYS A 48 -5.72 1.13 -8.98
N THR A 49 -6.93 1.58 -9.22
CA THR A 49 -7.95 0.78 -9.91
C THR A 49 -7.65 0.61 -11.39
N ASP A 50 -6.78 1.47 -11.96
CA ASP A 50 -6.21 1.29 -13.30
C ASP A 50 -4.78 0.71 -13.20
N ASP A 51 -4.55 -0.42 -13.86
CA ASP A 51 -3.28 -1.15 -13.81
C ASP A 51 -2.09 -0.37 -14.36
N ASN A 52 -2.29 0.40 -15.43
CA ASN A 52 -1.21 1.14 -16.08
C ASN A 52 -0.83 2.36 -15.23
N ALA A 53 -1.83 3.02 -14.62
CA ALA A 53 -1.60 4.07 -13.66
C ALA A 53 -0.83 3.53 -12.44
N TRP A 54 -1.19 2.35 -11.95
CA TRP A 54 -0.45 1.72 -10.86
C TRP A 54 0.98 1.34 -11.21
N ARG A 55 1.21 0.73 -12.39
CA ARG A 55 2.59 0.46 -12.87
C ARG A 55 3.45 1.73 -12.84
N LYS A 56 2.86 2.87 -13.21
CA LYS A 56 3.55 4.15 -13.16
C LYS A 56 3.89 4.60 -11.75
N CYS A 57 3.00 4.35 -10.77
CA CYS A 57 3.31 4.58 -9.36
C CYS A 57 4.53 3.77 -8.90
N VAL A 58 4.58 2.47 -9.24
CA VAL A 58 5.72 1.59 -8.87
C VAL A 58 7.03 2.07 -9.48
N GLU A 59 7.01 2.52 -10.76
CA GLU A 59 8.20 3.10 -11.40
C GLU A 59 8.69 4.36 -10.68
N CYS A 60 7.76 5.23 -10.27
CA CYS A 60 8.11 6.45 -9.52
C CYS A 60 8.75 6.11 -8.17
N GLN A 61 8.23 5.12 -7.43
CA GLN A 61 8.79 4.69 -6.16
C GLN A 61 10.22 4.16 -6.30
N LYS A 62 10.52 3.41 -7.38
CA LYS A 62 11.90 2.97 -7.66
C LYS A 62 12.86 4.12 -7.86
N LYS A 63 12.41 5.22 -8.49
CA LYS A 63 13.22 6.43 -8.70
C LYS A 63 13.49 7.19 -7.42
N VAL A 64 12.61 7.13 -6.42
CA VAL A 64 12.81 7.77 -5.12
C VAL A 64 14.07 7.25 -4.43
N LEU A 65 14.36 5.95 -4.52
CA LEU A 65 15.56 5.36 -3.93
C LEU A 65 16.88 5.91 -4.51
N LEU A 66 16.86 6.45 -5.74
CA LEU A 66 18.03 7.09 -6.34
C LEU A 66 18.38 8.44 -5.68
N LEU A 67 17.50 8.96 -4.82
CA LEU A 67 17.65 10.24 -4.12
C LEU A 67 18.06 10.05 -2.64
N TYR A 68 18.56 8.87 -2.28
CA TYR A 68 18.86 8.49 -0.89
C TYR A 68 19.88 9.39 -0.16
N GLU A 69 20.70 10.12 -0.87
CA GLU A 69 21.68 11.05 -0.25
C GLU A 69 21.05 12.15 0.61
N LYS A 70 19.74 12.31 0.55
CA LYS A 70 18.95 13.28 1.33
C LYS A 70 18.26 12.57 2.49
N ASP A 71 18.38 13.14 3.69
CA ASP A 71 17.68 12.58 4.88
C ASP A 71 16.16 12.60 4.76
N LEU A 72 15.63 13.62 4.08
CA LEU A 72 14.20 13.84 3.91
C LEU A 72 13.95 14.49 2.55
N LEU A 73 12.95 13.98 1.85
CA LEU A 73 12.43 14.60 0.64
C LEU A 73 10.98 15.02 0.86
N PHE A 74 10.62 16.15 0.25
CA PHE A 74 9.24 16.54 0.02
C PHE A 74 9.05 16.79 -1.47
N GLY A 75 8.10 16.13 -2.08
CA GLY A 75 7.91 16.24 -3.52
C GLY A 75 6.56 15.77 -3.99
N MET A 76 6.29 16.04 -5.26
CA MET A 76 5.04 15.67 -5.92
C MET A 76 5.24 14.43 -6.80
N CYS A 77 4.44 13.38 -6.57
CA CYS A 77 4.44 12.17 -7.39
C CYS A 77 3.83 12.43 -8.78
N HIS A 78 3.92 11.46 -9.70
CA HIS A 78 3.40 11.60 -11.06
C HIS A 78 1.88 11.83 -11.12
N ALA A 79 1.15 11.36 -10.10
CA ALA A 79 -0.30 11.51 -10.03
C ALA A 79 -0.77 12.86 -9.47
N GLY A 80 0.14 13.69 -8.96
CA GLY A 80 -0.17 15.04 -8.49
C GLY A 80 -0.31 15.18 -6.98
N LEU A 81 0.08 14.16 -6.20
CA LEU A 81 0.13 14.26 -4.74
C LEU A 81 1.52 14.58 -4.24
N GLU A 82 1.57 15.40 -3.21
CA GLU A 82 2.78 15.60 -2.42
C GLU A 82 2.89 14.54 -1.33
N GLU A 83 4.12 14.17 -1.05
CA GLU A 83 4.49 13.24 0.02
C GLU A 83 5.81 13.62 0.68
N TYR A 84 5.94 13.30 1.97
CA TYR A 84 7.20 13.31 2.68
C TYR A 84 7.83 11.93 2.62
N VAL A 85 9.13 11.87 2.31
CA VAL A 85 9.90 10.63 2.23
C VAL A 85 11.03 10.67 3.25
N PHE A 86 11.08 9.71 4.14
CA PHE A 86 12.11 9.52 5.17
C PHE A 86 12.92 8.28 4.82
N PHE A 87 14.19 8.43 4.53
CA PHE A 87 15.04 7.32 4.20
C PHE A 87 15.45 6.53 5.45
N VAL A 88 15.26 5.21 5.39
CA VAL A 88 15.76 4.26 6.40
C VAL A 88 17.20 3.88 6.04
N ASN A 89 17.43 3.52 4.78
CA ASN A 89 18.72 3.27 4.16
C ASN A 89 18.59 3.34 2.63
N GLU A 90 19.63 2.97 1.89
CA GLU A 90 19.68 2.96 0.42
C GLU A 90 18.63 2.09 -0.29
N LYS A 91 17.98 1.15 0.45
CA LYS A 91 17.03 0.17 -0.08
C LYS A 91 15.62 0.32 0.49
N THR A 92 15.45 1.18 1.49
CA THR A 92 14.19 1.29 2.23
C THR A 92 13.90 2.73 2.63
N PHE A 93 12.66 3.15 2.44
CA PHE A 93 12.16 4.45 2.90
C PHE A 93 10.72 4.33 3.43
N VAL A 94 10.35 5.29 4.26
CA VAL A 94 8.97 5.49 4.73
C VAL A 94 8.43 6.71 4.02
N SER A 95 7.25 6.62 3.40
CA SER A 95 6.54 7.78 2.88
C SER A 95 5.29 8.08 3.70
N VAL A 96 5.02 9.37 3.85
CA VAL A 96 3.76 9.89 4.38
C VAL A 96 3.13 10.69 3.26
N SER A 97 2.03 10.18 2.72
CA SER A 97 1.35 10.68 1.53
C SER A 97 -0.03 11.26 1.85
N GLY A 98 -0.75 11.70 0.83
CA GLY A 98 -2.11 12.21 0.98
C GLY A 98 -2.20 13.73 1.07
N TYR A 99 -1.15 14.43 0.66
CA TYR A 99 -1.14 15.90 0.60
C TYR A 99 -1.50 16.39 -0.79
N GLY A 100 -2.47 17.31 -0.86
CA GLY A 100 -2.89 18.03 -2.06
C GLY A 100 -2.64 19.52 -1.93
N ILE A 101 -1.39 19.92 -1.59
CA ILE A 101 -1.05 21.28 -1.19
C ILE A 101 -1.03 22.21 -2.42
N ASN A 102 -0.43 21.77 -3.51
CA ASN A 102 -0.28 22.57 -4.71
C ASN A 102 -1.28 22.15 -5.80
N ARG A 103 -2.51 22.65 -5.66
CA ARG A 103 -3.62 22.33 -6.58
C ARG A 103 -3.33 22.67 -8.05
N GLU A 104 -2.63 23.77 -8.32
CA GLU A 104 -2.33 24.17 -9.69
C GLU A 104 -1.36 23.18 -10.36
N LYS A 105 -0.28 22.82 -9.68
CA LYS A 105 0.65 21.79 -10.17
C LYS A 105 0.00 20.42 -10.28
N ALA A 106 -0.94 20.08 -9.37
CA ALA A 106 -1.69 18.83 -9.42
C ALA A 106 -2.64 18.75 -10.61
N LYS A 107 -3.25 19.88 -11.01
CA LYS A 107 -4.27 19.97 -12.06
C LYS A 107 -3.85 19.27 -13.36
N ASP A 108 -2.68 19.61 -13.88
CA ASP A 108 -2.21 19.02 -15.15
C ASP A 108 -1.92 17.53 -15.01
N ARG A 109 -1.48 17.06 -13.83
CA ARG A 109 -1.21 15.66 -13.58
C ARG A 109 -2.47 14.86 -13.42
N ILE A 110 -3.47 15.37 -12.72
CA ILE A 110 -4.79 14.75 -12.54
C ILE A 110 -5.53 14.68 -13.87
N ASN A 111 -5.50 15.74 -14.68
CA ASN A 111 -6.10 15.73 -16.01
C ASN A 111 -5.46 14.66 -16.90
N ARG A 112 -4.12 14.57 -16.90
CA ARG A 112 -3.42 13.50 -17.64
C ARG A 112 -3.76 12.09 -17.13
N LEU A 113 -4.06 11.90 -15.85
CA LEU A 113 -4.54 10.61 -15.36
C LEU A 113 -5.88 10.25 -16.00
N ALA A 114 -6.84 11.18 -16.02
CA ALA A 114 -8.14 10.96 -16.65
C ALA A 114 -8.03 10.72 -18.16
N ASP A 115 -7.11 11.44 -18.86
CA ASP A 115 -6.94 11.35 -20.30
C ASP A 115 -6.21 10.06 -20.75
N ASN A 116 -5.30 9.53 -19.92
CA ASN A 116 -4.43 8.40 -20.31
C ASN A 116 -4.83 7.06 -19.70
N TYR A 117 -5.73 7.05 -18.72
CA TYR A 117 -6.13 5.87 -17.98
C TYR A 117 -7.66 5.81 -17.85
N TYR A 118 -8.21 4.62 -17.54
CA TYR A 118 -9.65 4.43 -17.33
C TYR A 118 -10.08 4.94 -15.93
N LEU A 119 -9.90 6.25 -15.70
CA LEU A 119 -10.20 6.92 -14.43
C LEU A 119 -11.14 8.10 -14.69
N GLU A 120 -12.26 8.13 -13.96
CA GLU A 120 -13.24 9.20 -14.08
C GLU A 120 -12.70 10.51 -13.49
N ARG A 121 -12.75 11.59 -14.28
CA ARG A 121 -12.20 12.90 -13.91
C ARG A 121 -12.85 13.49 -12.67
N ASP A 122 -14.15 13.39 -12.55
CA ASP A 122 -14.91 13.95 -11.45
C ASP A 122 -14.62 13.20 -10.14
N GLU A 123 -14.47 11.88 -10.23
CA GLU A 123 -14.08 11.07 -9.06
C GLU A 123 -12.64 11.35 -8.63
N LEU A 124 -11.69 11.50 -9.58
CA LEU A 124 -10.32 11.93 -9.27
C LEU A 124 -10.32 13.25 -8.48
N TRP A 125 -11.12 14.23 -8.90
CA TRP A 125 -11.24 15.50 -8.20
C TRP A 125 -11.96 15.38 -6.87
N SER A 126 -12.99 14.53 -6.78
CA SER A 126 -13.71 14.24 -5.55
C SER A 126 -12.76 13.70 -4.48
N VAL A 127 -11.97 12.67 -4.81
CA VAL A 127 -11.02 12.09 -3.85
C VAL A 127 -9.83 13.02 -3.57
N TYR A 128 -9.37 13.83 -4.56
CA TYR A 128 -8.32 14.83 -4.34
C TYR A 128 -8.75 15.91 -3.35
N ASN A 129 -9.99 16.39 -3.43
CA ASN A 129 -10.51 17.43 -2.56
C ASN A 129 -10.69 16.98 -1.09
N LYS A 130 -10.64 15.67 -0.82
CA LYS A 130 -10.67 15.07 0.53
C LYS A 130 -9.28 14.96 1.18
N LEU A 131 -8.22 15.38 0.48
CA LEU A 131 -6.85 15.30 0.96
C LEU A 131 -6.50 16.48 1.89
N TYR A 132 -5.35 16.37 2.56
CA TYR A 132 -4.80 17.47 3.35
C TYR A 132 -4.26 18.56 2.44
N HIS A 133 -4.82 19.78 2.55
CA HIS A 133 -4.41 20.94 1.76
C HIS A 133 -3.42 21.86 2.47
N LYS A 134 -3.07 21.54 3.71
CA LYS A 134 -2.04 22.24 4.49
C LYS A 134 -0.88 21.31 4.77
N PRO A 135 0.36 21.81 4.66
CA PRO A 135 1.52 21.01 5.05
C PRO A 135 1.43 20.71 6.56
N GLU A 136 1.72 19.48 6.95
CA GLU A 136 1.95 19.13 8.34
C GLU A 136 3.20 19.85 8.84
N ASN A 137 3.22 20.22 10.14
CA ASN A 137 4.45 20.68 10.75
C ASN A 137 5.51 19.58 10.65
N ILE A 138 6.56 19.83 9.89
CA ILE A 138 7.59 18.83 9.58
C ILE A 138 8.32 18.33 10.83
N GLU A 139 8.46 19.15 11.86
CA GLU A 139 9.12 18.74 13.10
C GLU A 139 8.23 17.75 13.88
N ASN A 140 6.93 17.99 13.93
CA ASN A 140 5.98 17.04 14.51
C ASN A 140 5.97 15.72 13.73
N LEU A 141 6.00 15.80 12.40
CA LEU A 141 6.04 14.61 11.55
C LEU A 141 7.35 13.82 11.75
N LYS A 142 8.50 14.51 11.88
CA LYS A 142 9.78 13.87 12.20
C LYS A 142 9.74 13.13 13.53
N VAL A 143 9.14 13.72 14.57
CA VAL A 143 9.00 13.10 15.89
C VAL A 143 8.19 11.79 15.78
N LYS A 144 7.16 11.75 14.95
CA LYS A 144 6.32 10.57 14.73
C LYS A 144 6.99 9.51 13.84
N ILE A 145 7.71 9.90 12.80
CA ILE A 145 8.22 8.96 11.78
C ILE A 145 9.65 8.46 12.07
N LYS A 146 10.51 9.26 12.69
CA LYS A 146 11.88 8.81 13.02
C LYS A 146 11.92 7.54 13.87
N PRO A 147 11.09 7.35 14.90
CA PRO A 147 11.07 6.09 15.65
C PRO A 147 10.77 4.88 14.76
N LEU A 148 9.84 5.01 13.81
CA LEU A 148 9.56 3.96 12.83
C LEU A 148 10.80 3.64 11.97
N CYS A 149 11.50 4.66 11.49
CA CYS A 149 12.73 4.47 10.72
C CYS A 149 13.82 3.73 11.54
N TYR A 150 13.97 4.04 12.83
CA TYR A 150 14.90 3.33 13.71
C TYR A 150 14.50 1.88 13.96
N MET A 151 13.22 1.60 14.20
CA MET A 151 12.72 0.23 14.34
C MET A 151 12.95 -0.60 13.08
N LEU A 152 12.73 0.00 11.90
CA LEU A 152 12.99 -0.64 10.61
C LEU A 152 14.48 -0.93 10.39
N ARG A 153 15.38 0.00 10.77
CA ARG A 153 16.84 -0.24 10.73
C ARG A 153 17.24 -1.40 11.62
N LEU A 154 16.76 -1.43 12.86
CA LEU A 154 17.04 -2.51 13.80
C LEU A 154 16.54 -3.86 13.29
N LEU A 155 15.32 -3.91 12.71
CA LEU A 155 14.79 -5.11 12.09
C LEU A 155 15.68 -5.58 10.95
N GLN A 156 16.16 -4.69 10.09
CA GLN A 156 17.03 -5.02 8.95
C GLN A 156 18.41 -5.49 9.38
N ILE A 157 19.00 -4.88 10.42
CA ILE A 157 20.27 -5.36 11.01
C ILE A 157 20.06 -6.77 11.53
N TYR A 158 19.02 -7.01 12.32
CA TYR A 158 18.70 -8.34 12.85
C TYR A 158 18.48 -9.38 11.74
N LEU A 159 17.81 -9.00 10.64
CA LEU A 159 17.61 -9.88 9.49
C LEU A 159 18.90 -10.06 8.66
N GLY A 160 19.77 -9.06 8.60
CA GLY A 160 21.08 -9.09 7.94
C GLY A 160 22.03 -10.06 8.61
N ASP A 161 22.09 -10.06 9.92
CA ASP A 161 22.93 -10.98 10.72
C ASP A 161 22.47 -12.45 10.60
N THR A 162 21.20 -12.67 10.17
CA THR A 162 20.64 -14.02 9.95
C THR A 162 20.76 -14.51 8.50
N LYS A 163 21.29 -13.70 7.57
CA LYS A 163 21.44 -14.04 6.15
C LYS A 163 22.72 -14.81 5.86
N VAL A 164 22.72 -16.10 6.14
CA VAL A 164 23.55 -17.08 5.46
C VAL A 164 22.63 -17.91 4.54
N ASN A 165 22.78 -17.71 3.20
CA ASN A 165 22.10 -18.40 2.10
C ASN A 165 20.66 -17.99 1.78
N ASN A 166 20.46 -17.18 0.70
CA ASN A 166 19.10 -16.98 0.18
C ASN A 166 19.03 -16.74 -1.34
N SER A 167 19.14 -17.79 -2.13
CA SER A 167 18.59 -17.84 -3.49
C SER A 167 17.03 -17.85 -3.49
N GLY A 168 16.41 -18.21 -2.34
CA GLY A 168 14.95 -18.19 -2.17
C GLY A 168 14.31 -16.80 -2.00
N ASN A 169 15.08 -15.78 -1.68
CA ASN A 169 14.54 -14.43 -1.48
C ASN A 169 14.15 -13.74 -2.79
N VAL A 170 14.91 -13.90 -3.86
CA VAL A 170 14.61 -13.25 -5.15
C VAL A 170 13.30 -13.77 -5.75
N LEU A 171 13.08 -15.08 -5.68
CA LEU A 171 11.86 -15.70 -6.19
C LEU A 171 10.63 -15.24 -5.35
N PHE A 172 10.77 -15.23 -4.02
CA PHE A 172 9.72 -14.73 -3.15
C PHE A 172 9.38 -13.26 -3.42
N ASP A 173 10.39 -12.40 -3.60
CA ASP A 173 10.20 -10.99 -3.93
C ASP A 173 9.47 -10.81 -5.27
N ASN A 174 9.76 -11.66 -6.27
CA ASN A 174 9.06 -11.65 -7.55
C ASN A 174 7.58 -12.10 -7.39
N ILE A 175 7.33 -13.17 -6.65
CA ILE A 175 5.97 -13.66 -6.34
C ILE A 175 5.17 -12.56 -5.64
N LEU A 176 5.75 -11.95 -4.62
CA LEU A 176 5.13 -10.91 -3.85
C LEU A 176 4.81 -9.68 -4.72
N ALA A 177 5.79 -9.23 -5.52
CA ALA A 177 5.60 -8.10 -6.42
C ALA A 177 4.49 -8.37 -7.45
N TYR A 178 4.39 -9.61 -7.95
CA TYR A 178 3.31 -10.00 -8.84
C TYR A 178 1.94 -9.93 -8.14
N VAL A 179 1.81 -10.53 -6.96
CA VAL A 179 0.57 -10.50 -6.15
C VAL A 179 0.15 -9.07 -5.85
N GLN A 180 1.08 -8.23 -5.39
CA GLN A 180 0.79 -6.84 -5.05
C GLN A 180 0.41 -5.97 -6.24
N ARG A 181 0.88 -6.31 -7.43
CA ARG A 181 0.52 -5.63 -8.67
C ARG A 181 -0.88 -6.01 -9.15
N ASN A 182 -1.27 -7.26 -8.93
CA ASN A 182 -2.43 -7.85 -9.61
C ASN A 182 -3.57 -8.25 -8.65
N PHE A 183 -3.47 -7.98 -7.32
CA PHE A 183 -4.46 -8.47 -6.34
C PHE A 183 -5.90 -7.96 -6.57
N MET A 184 -6.08 -6.85 -7.28
CA MET A 184 -7.41 -6.33 -7.64
C MET A 184 -8.01 -7.04 -8.85
N GLN A 185 -7.20 -7.81 -9.59
CA GLN A 185 -7.65 -8.64 -10.72
C GLN A 185 -7.91 -10.07 -10.26
N GLU A 186 -8.53 -10.86 -11.13
CA GLU A 186 -8.60 -12.30 -10.97
C GLU A 186 -7.23 -12.89 -11.25
N ILE A 187 -6.54 -13.33 -10.20
CA ILE A 187 -5.24 -14.00 -10.31
C ILE A 187 -5.30 -15.38 -9.66
N THR A 188 -4.73 -16.34 -10.34
CA THR A 188 -4.59 -17.73 -9.87
C THR A 188 -3.14 -18.01 -9.44
N ILE A 189 -2.95 -19.11 -8.68
CA ILE A 189 -1.59 -19.56 -8.35
C ILE A 189 -0.81 -19.91 -9.62
N ASN A 190 -1.51 -20.43 -10.65
CA ASN A 190 -0.91 -20.74 -11.95
C ASN A 190 -0.38 -19.48 -12.67
N ASP A 191 -1.13 -18.38 -12.62
CA ASP A 191 -0.68 -17.11 -13.22
C ASP A 191 0.60 -16.59 -12.54
N ILE A 192 0.65 -16.70 -11.22
CA ILE A 192 1.83 -16.33 -10.43
C ILE A 192 3.02 -17.24 -10.78
N ALA A 193 2.79 -18.54 -10.86
CA ALA A 193 3.81 -19.54 -11.17
C ALA A 193 4.43 -19.32 -12.56
N ASN A 194 3.56 -19.06 -13.56
CA ASN A 194 3.99 -18.76 -14.93
C ASN A 194 4.79 -17.45 -14.99
N ALA A 195 4.30 -16.38 -14.34
CA ALA A 195 4.97 -15.09 -14.32
C ALA A 195 6.34 -15.14 -13.59
N CYS A 196 6.48 -16.01 -12.60
CA CYS A 196 7.72 -16.17 -11.82
C CYS A 196 8.60 -17.33 -12.31
N LEU A 197 8.25 -18.03 -13.39
CA LEU A 197 8.97 -19.16 -13.98
C LEU A 197 9.24 -20.27 -12.96
N CYS A 198 8.23 -20.66 -12.18
CA CYS A 198 8.32 -21.74 -11.19
C CYS A 198 7.03 -22.56 -11.12
N SER A 199 7.01 -23.62 -10.30
CA SER A 199 5.81 -24.44 -10.12
C SER A 199 4.82 -23.82 -9.12
N GLU A 200 3.52 -24.13 -9.25
CA GLU A 200 2.48 -23.73 -8.29
C GLU A 200 2.78 -24.21 -6.86
N SER A 201 3.35 -25.41 -6.73
CA SER A 201 3.78 -25.95 -5.44
C SER A 201 4.89 -25.09 -4.82
N THR A 202 5.85 -24.67 -5.64
CA THR A 202 6.94 -23.76 -5.20
C THR A 202 6.38 -22.42 -4.73
N VAL A 203 5.45 -21.84 -5.48
CA VAL A 203 4.77 -20.58 -5.13
C VAL A 203 4.08 -20.72 -3.77
N SER A 204 3.23 -21.74 -3.62
CA SER A 204 2.43 -21.95 -2.41
C SER A 204 3.30 -22.21 -1.18
N HIS A 205 4.29 -23.10 -1.31
CA HIS A 205 5.18 -23.47 -0.20
C HIS A 205 6.06 -22.30 0.22
N LEU A 206 6.71 -21.64 -0.76
CA LEU A 206 7.60 -20.52 -0.49
C LEU A 206 6.87 -19.36 0.14
N PHE A 207 5.68 -19.01 -0.39
CA PHE A 207 4.87 -17.92 0.14
C PHE A 207 4.41 -18.20 1.58
N LYS A 208 3.89 -19.40 1.85
CA LYS A 208 3.46 -19.80 3.21
C LYS A 208 4.64 -19.84 4.18
N LYS A 209 5.81 -20.34 3.74
CA LYS A 209 7.04 -20.36 4.56
C LYS A 209 7.50 -18.95 4.96
N GLN A 210 7.41 -17.99 4.04
CA GLN A 210 7.89 -16.62 4.27
C GLN A 210 6.89 -15.73 5.01
N THR A 211 5.58 -15.92 4.78
CA THR A 211 4.53 -15.04 5.32
C THR A 211 3.70 -15.66 6.44
N GLY A 212 3.76 -16.98 6.60
CA GLY A 212 2.88 -17.74 7.49
C GLY A 212 1.45 -17.90 6.97
N LYS A 213 1.11 -17.33 5.81
CA LYS A 213 -0.24 -17.31 5.21
C LYS A 213 -0.25 -17.92 3.81
N THR A 214 -1.41 -18.40 3.39
CA THR A 214 -1.61 -18.74 1.99
C THR A 214 -1.70 -17.49 1.13
N ILE A 215 -1.41 -17.62 -0.18
CA ILE A 215 -1.54 -16.52 -1.14
C ILE A 215 -2.96 -15.96 -1.16
N ASN A 216 -3.98 -16.82 -1.15
CA ASN A 216 -5.38 -16.39 -1.18
C ASN A 216 -5.80 -15.62 0.08
N GLU A 217 -5.30 -16.00 1.25
CA GLU A 217 -5.50 -15.23 2.49
C GLU A 217 -4.85 -13.85 2.37
N PHE A 218 -3.63 -13.80 1.87
CA PHE A 218 -2.91 -12.54 1.70
C PHE A 218 -3.57 -11.62 0.66
N ILE A 219 -4.00 -12.13 -0.50
CA ILE A 219 -4.78 -11.39 -1.49
C ILE A 219 -6.06 -10.84 -0.87
N THR A 220 -6.77 -11.66 -0.11
CA THR A 220 -7.99 -11.24 0.57
C THR A 220 -7.73 -10.10 1.56
N GLU A 221 -6.65 -10.17 2.35
CA GLU A 221 -6.27 -9.09 3.27
C GLU A 221 -5.97 -7.77 2.52
N LEU A 222 -5.26 -7.84 1.39
CA LEU A 222 -5.00 -6.68 0.56
C LEU A 222 -6.30 -6.05 0.04
N ARG A 223 -7.22 -6.89 -0.47
CA ARG A 223 -8.54 -6.46 -0.95
C ARG A 223 -9.39 -5.83 0.15
N ILE A 224 -9.41 -6.42 1.34
CA ILE A 224 -10.12 -5.87 2.50
C ILE A 224 -9.49 -4.54 2.95
N LYS A 225 -8.17 -4.43 2.97
CA LYS A 225 -7.48 -3.17 3.28
C LYS A 225 -7.88 -2.07 2.29
N GLN A 226 -7.94 -2.40 1.01
CA GLN A 226 -8.39 -1.50 -0.04
C GLN A 226 -9.85 -1.09 0.16
N ALA A 227 -10.74 -2.05 0.42
CA ALA A 227 -12.16 -1.80 0.66
C ALA A 227 -12.40 -0.89 1.88
N LYS A 228 -11.65 -1.09 2.98
CA LYS A 228 -11.71 -0.20 4.15
C LYS A 228 -11.45 1.26 3.79
N ASN A 229 -10.48 1.50 2.92
CA ASN A 229 -10.13 2.86 2.50
C ASN A 229 -11.25 3.48 1.65
N LEU A 230 -11.74 2.76 0.63
CA LEU A 230 -12.83 3.24 -0.21
C LEU A 230 -14.10 3.51 0.61
N LEU A 231 -14.44 2.63 1.56
CA LEU A 231 -15.59 2.81 2.45
C LEU A 231 -15.50 4.07 3.33
N LYS A 232 -14.30 4.48 3.75
CA LYS A 232 -14.09 5.69 4.56
C LYS A 232 -14.14 6.98 3.75
N THR A 233 -13.82 6.92 2.46
CA THR A 233 -13.39 8.10 1.71
C THR A 233 -14.22 8.38 0.47
N THR A 234 -15.11 7.45 0.10
CA THR A 234 -15.99 7.59 -1.06
C THR A 234 -17.42 7.19 -0.72
N ASP A 235 -18.37 7.71 -1.50
CA ASP A 235 -19.77 7.33 -1.44
C ASP A 235 -20.14 6.24 -2.47
N ILE A 236 -19.14 5.65 -3.12
CA ILE A 236 -19.30 4.55 -4.07
C ILE A 236 -20.08 3.39 -3.40
N SER A 237 -20.98 2.76 -4.14
CA SER A 237 -21.79 1.67 -3.61
C SER A 237 -20.94 0.50 -3.08
N ILE A 238 -21.47 -0.23 -2.10
CA ILE A 238 -20.78 -1.40 -1.52
C ILE A 238 -20.46 -2.45 -2.59
N SER A 239 -21.35 -2.62 -3.56
CA SER A 239 -21.18 -3.56 -4.67
C SER A 239 -20.06 -3.13 -5.62
N GLU A 240 -20.00 -1.85 -5.96
CA GLU A 240 -18.92 -1.32 -6.79
C GLU A 240 -17.57 -1.39 -6.07
N ILE A 241 -17.52 -1.07 -4.76
CA ILE A 241 -16.30 -1.24 -3.96
C ILE A 241 -15.82 -2.69 -3.99
N ALA A 242 -16.74 -3.67 -3.88
CA ALA A 242 -16.37 -5.08 -3.97
C ALA A 242 -15.70 -5.42 -5.31
N VAL A 243 -16.29 -4.97 -6.42
CA VAL A 243 -15.73 -5.14 -7.77
C VAL A 243 -14.37 -4.46 -7.91
N MET A 244 -14.27 -3.20 -7.53
CA MET A 244 -13.02 -2.41 -7.59
C MET A 244 -11.88 -3.04 -6.75
N CYS A 245 -12.22 -3.73 -5.68
CA CYS A 245 -11.26 -4.46 -4.86
C CYS A 245 -10.94 -5.88 -5.38
N GLY A 246 -11.56 -6.30 -6.50
CA GLY A 246 -11.29 -7.60 -7.12
C GLY A 246 -12.09 -8.77 -6.53
N PHE A 247 -13.19 -8.53 -5.82
CA PHE A 247 -14.06 -9.60 -5.37
C PHE A 247 -15.01 -10.03 -6.50
N ILE A 248 -14.83 -11.27 -6.97
CA ILE A 248 -15.66 -11.86 -8.04
C ILE A 248 -17.10 -12.07 -7.54
N ASN A 249 -17.25 -12.60 -6.32
CA ASN A 249 -18.56 -12.82 -5.71
C ASN A 249 -18.94 -11.65 -4.80
N ILE A 250 -19.66 -10.68 -5.38
CA ILE A 250 -20.11 -9.48 -4.71
C ILE A 250 -21.00 -9.81 -3.49
N ASN A 251 -21.85 -10.85 -3.60
CA ASN A 251 -22.76 -11.26 -2.51
C ASN A 251 -22.00 -11.86 -1.31
N TYR A 252 -20.81 -12.40 -1.54
CA TYR A 252 -19.98 -12.96 -0.48
C TYR A 252 -19.05 -11.92 0.16
N PHE A 253 -18.83 -10.80 -0.49
CA PHE A 253 -17.99 -9.72 0.02
C PHE A 253 -18.35 -9.24 1.44
N PRO A 254 -19.63 -8.96 1.79
CA PRO A 254 -19.97 -8.52 3.14
C PRO A 254 -19.60 -9.53 4.23
N THR A 255 -19.72 -10.82 3.92
CA THR A 255 -19.38 -11.93 4.84
C THR A 255 -17.88 -11.97 5.09
N ILE A 256 -17.07 -11.92 4.00
CA ILE A 256 -15.62 -11.88 4.11
C ILE A 256 -15.17 -10.60 4.83
N PHE A 257 -15.72 -9.46 4.45
CA PHE A 257 -15.36 -8.17 5.07
C PHE A 257 -15.62 -8.21 6.59
N LYS A 258 -16.79 -8.72 7.03
CA LYS A 258 -17.12 -8.87 8.45
C LYS A 258 -16.15 -9.81 9.17
N LYS A 259 -15.71 -10.91 8.52
CA LYS A 259 -14.73 -11.85 9.09
C LYS A 259 -13.39 -11.12 9.44
N TYR A 260 -12.95 -10.19 8.61
CA TYR A 260 -11.68 -9.48 8.79
C TYR A 260 -11.77 -8.19 9.60
N THR A 261 -12.98 -7.63 9.76
CA THR A 261 -13.16 -6.29 10.36
C THR A 261 -14.11 -6.27 11.56
N THR A 262 -14.79 -7.38 11.82
CA THR A 262 -15.89 -7.54 12.80
C THR A 262 -17.18 -6.77 12.45
N LEU A 263 -17.14 -5.86 11.50
CA LEU A 263 -18.28 -5.03 11.03
C LEU A 263 -18.65 -5.39 9.59
N THR A 264 -19.92 -5.24 9.23
CA THR A 264 -20.31 -5.27 7.81
C THR A 264 -19.77 -4.02 7.08
N PRO A 265 -19.64 -4.04 5.73
CA PRO A 265 -19.19 -2.85 4.97
C PRO A 265 -20.03 -1.61 5.27
N THR A 266 -21.35 -1.74 5.35
CA THR A 266 -22.26 -0.63 5.68
C THR A 266 -22.02 -0.09 7.08
N GLN A 267 -21.92 -0.97 8.08
CA GLN A 267 -21.60 -0.57 9.45
C GLN A 267 -20.24 0.10 9.55
N TYR A 268 -19.27 -0.41 8.80
CA TYR A 268 -17.92 0.14 8.76
C TYR A 268 -17.92 1.55 8.15
N ARG A 269 -18.67 1.79 7.06
CA ARG A 269 -18.84 3.11 6.44
C ARG A 269 -19.43 4.08 7.43
N VAL A 270 -20.60 3.77 8.01
CA VAL A 270 -21.29 4.66 8.97
C VAL A 270 -20.39 5.04 10.15
N LYS A 271 -19.63 4.07 10.70
CA LYS A 271 -18.76 4.31 11.85
C LYS A 271 -17.54 5.18 11.51
N ASN A 272 -17.06 5.18 10.26
CA ASN A 272 -15.80 5.78 9.88
C ASN A 272 -15.91 6.87 8.79
N SER A 273 -17.13 7.21 8.33
CA SER A 273 -17.32 8.39 7.48
C SER A 273 -17.06 9.64 8.30
N PRO A 274 -16.30 10.60 7.79
CA PRO A 274 -16.23 11.92 8.41
C PRO A 274 -17.61 12.56 8.30
N HIS A 275 -18.16 12.98 9.43
CA HIS A 275 -19.38 13.82 9.50
C HIS A 275 -19.09 15.20 8.96
#